data_d0c085da4e9975bc80dd13fcf4157fd2
#
_entry.id   d0c085da4e9975bc80dd13fcf4157fd2
#
_cell.length_a   1.000
_cell.length_b   1.000
_cell.length_c   1.000
_cell.angle_alpha   90.00
_cell.angle_beta   90.00
_cell.angle_gamma   90.00
#
_symmetry.space_group_name_H-M   'P 1'
#
loop_
_entity.id
_entity.type
_entity.pdbx_description
1 polymer ?
#
loop_
_entity_poly.entity_id
_entity_poly.type
_entity_poly.pdbx_seq_one_letter_code
_entity_poly.pdbx_strand_id
1 'polypeptide(L)'
;MPYEKVGKSEPVSIADEVPFEIPESWEWVRLKNICNVVSAKRVHQSDWKNEGVPFYRAREIGKLSEYGTVDNDLFISKELYQEFSKSGVPKAGDLMVTAVGTLGKTYIVQDNDRFYYKDASVICFENFSKLLPEYLQLVMMTPYMSSTIKEHSTGTTVGTITIITANQYLIPIPPIREQKRIIDKISELSSIAQVYSNKENELSTYNSYFPVQLKKSILQEAIRGKLVPQNPADEPADVLLERIRAEKERLIQEGKIKRDKHESVIYRRDNSHYEKLDGVERCIDDEIPFEIPASWEWTRLGQVILLLSGTDFKPKEYNDKCKGIPYITGASSLSENGVLIKRWTEIPKVIANYGDILLVCKGSGYGKTVICDIEKAHIARQIMAIKNVAILDIFYIRLFLQANFEYIKSKGQGVIPGIDRNSVISMLFPIPPLAEQKRIVEKQRELFDKISLI
;
A
#
# COMPACT_ATOMS: atom_id res chain seq x y z
N MET A 1 -26.07 -35.85 -30.47
CA MET A 1 -24.62 -36.07 -30.25
C MET A 1 -23.87 -35.44 -31.40
N PRO A 2 -22.76 -34.72 -31.17
CA PRO A 2 -21.96 -34.13 -32.23
C PRO A 2 -21.09 -35.19 -32.92
N TYR A 3 -21.05 -35.15 -34.25
CA TYR A 3 -20.25 -36.02 -35.10
C TYR A 3 -19.37 -35.18 -36.04
N GLU A 4 -18.13 -35.59 -36.23
CA GLU A 4 -17.24 -35.02 -37.25
C GLU A 4 -17.09 -35.97 -38.41
N LYS A 5 -17.25 -35.47 -39.67
CA LYS A 5 -16.97 -36.18 -40.88
C LYS A 5 -15.77 -35.60 -41.58
N VAL A 6 -14.71 -36.37 -41.74
CA VAL A 6 -13.49 -35.97 -42.46
C VAL A 6 -13.42 -36.63 -43.81
N GLY A 7 -13.59 -35.81 -44.86
CA GLY A 7 -13.54 -36.29 -46.26
C GLY A 7 -14.63 -37.30 -46.57
N LYS A 8 -14.25 -38.50 -47.06
CA LYS A 8 -15.15 -39.61 -47.41
C LYS A 8 -15.31 -40.64 -46.29
N SER A 9 -14.72 -40.42 -45.13
CA SER A 9 -14.78 -41.34 -43.99
C SER A 9 -16.17 -41.35 -43.35
N GLU A 10 -16.51 -42.43 -42.64
CA GLU A 10 -17.70 -42.50 -41.80
C GLU A 10 -17.65 -41.41 -40.70
N PRO A 11 -18.81 -40.82 -40.31
CA PRO A 11 -18.86 -39.85 -39.26
C PRO A 11 -18.40 -40.47 -37.90
N VAL A 12 -17.50 -39.80 -37.20
CA VAL A 12 -17.01 -40.20 -35.89
C VAL A 12 -17.63 -39.29 -34.81
N SER A 13 -18.08 -39.87 -33.71
CA SER A 13 -18.57 -39.11 -32.56
C SER A 13 -17.41 -38.30 -31.95
N ILE A 14 -17.64 -37.02 -31.74
CA ILE A 14 -16.74 -36.11 -31.01
C ILE A 14 -17.35 -35.68 -29.67
N ALA A 15 -18.29 -36.47 -29.14
CA ALA A 15 -18.99 -36.13 -27.90
C ALA A 15 -18.03 -35.95 -26.71
N ASP A 16 -16.96 -36.74 -26.65
CA ASP A 16 -15.94 -36.66 -25.59
C ASP A 16 -14.99 -35.45 -25.74
N GLU A 17 -14.97 -34.82 -26.91
CA GLU A 17 -14.13 -33.64 -27.18
C GLU A 17 -14.91 -32.32 -26.97
N VAL A 18 -16.24 -32.39 -27.00
CA VAL A 18 -17.12 -31.20 -26.87
C VAL A 18 -17.23 -30.82 -25.39
N PRO A 19 -16.79 -29.63 -25.02
CA PRO A 19 -16.64 -29.25 -23.60
C PRO A 19 -17.96 -28.91 -22.90
N PHE A 20 -18.99 -28.51 -23.67
CA PHE A 20 -20.32 -28.10 -23.14
C PHE A 20 -21.37 -28.13 -24.26
N GLU A 21 -22.62 -28.14 -23.87
CA GLU A 21 -23.75 -28.05 -24.81
C GLU A 21 -23.89 -26.64 -25.40
N ILE A 22 -24.21 -26.53 -26.66
CA ILE A 22 -24.50 -25.27 -27.35
C ILE A 22 -25.94 -25.26 -27.88
N PRO A 23 -26.56 -24.08 -28.12
CA PRO A 23 -27.88 -23.97 -28.72
C PRO A 23 -27.97 -24.72 -30.07
N GLU A 24 -29.16 -25.23 -30.44
CA GLU A 24 -29.40 -25.96 -31.68
C GLU A 24 -29.03 -25.17 -32.96
N SER A 25 -29.06 -23.85 -32.87
CA SER A 25 -28.69 -22.94 -33.97
C SER A 25 -27.18 -22.72 -34.11
N TRP A 26 -26.35 -23.31 -33.21
CA TRP A 26 -24.90 -23.19 -33.20
C TRP A 26 -24.25 -24.49 -33.70
N GLU A 27 -23.03 -24.38 -34.17
CA GLU A 27 -22.23 -25.54 -34.60
C GLU A 27 -20.84 -25.52 -33.99
N TRP A 28 -20.31 -26.71 -33.61
CA TRP A 28 -18.91 -26.87 -33.25
C TRP A 28 -18.09 -27.05 -34.53
N VAL A 29 -17.07 -26.23 -34.73
CA VAL A 29 -16.24 -26.23 -35.92
C VAL A 29 -14.75 -26.27 -35.55
N ARG A 30 -13.96 -27.10 -36.21
CA ARG A 30 -12.49 -27.04 -36.07
C ARG A 30 -11.96 -25.73 -36.61
N LEU A 31 -10.98 -25.11 -35.92
CA LEU A 31 -10.37 -23.83 -36.32
C LEU A 31 -9.87 -23.87 -37.77
N LYS A 32 -9.24 -24.97 -38.20
CA LYS A 32 -8.80 -25.20 -39.62
C LYS A 32 -9.88 -25.00 -40.67
N ASN A 33 -11.16 -25.13 -40.33
CA ASN A 33 -12.28 -25.01 -41.25
C ASN A 33 -12.82 -23.57 -41.37
N ILE A 34 -12.32 -22.66 -40.51
CA ILE A 34 -12.74 -21.24 -40.47
C ILE A 34 -11.57 -20.28 -40.60
N CYS A 35 -10.37 -20.70 -40.23
CA CYS A 35 -9.13 -19.92 -40.34
C CYS A 35 -8.01 -20.77 -40.94
N ASN A 36 -7.14 -20.13 -41.71
CA ASN A 36 -5.86 -20.71 -42.10
C ASN A 36 -4.83 -20.35 -41.03
N VAL A 37 -4.34 -21.33 -40.27
CA VAL A 37 -3.35 -21.09 -39.21
C VAL A 37 -1.96 -21.11 -39.83
N VAL A 38 -1.28 -19.96 -39.78
CA VAL A 38 0.04 -19.78 -40.43
C VAL A 38 1.07 -19.21 -39.45
N SER A 39 2.34 -19.44 -39.77
CA SER A 39 3.48 -18.81 -39.15
C SER A 39 4.27 -17.99 -40.15
N ALA A 40 4.99 -16.98 -39.68
CA ALA A 40 5.84 -16.14 -40.52
C ALA A 40 7.04 -16.89 -41.07
N LYS A 41 7.61 -16.39 -42.16
CA LYS A 41 8.98 -16.75 -42.54
C LYS A 41 9.97 -16.24 -41.51
N ARG A 42 11.03 -17.02 -41.29
CA ARG A 42 12.05 -16.66 -40.29
C ARG A 42 12.79 -15.39 -40.64
N VAL A 43 12.82 -14.45 -39.74
CA VAL A 43 13.70 -13.28 -39.77
C VAL A 43 14.90 -13.57 -38.87
N HIS A 44 16.11 -13.53 -39.45
CA HIS A 44 17.34 -13.74 -38.69
C HIS A 44 17.71 -12.50 -37.86
N GLN A 45 18.50 -12.69 -36.81
CA GLN A 45 18.93 -11.58 -35.98
C GLN A 45 19.79 -10.55 -36.74
N SER A 46 20.50 -10.99 -37.80
CA SER A 46 21.22 -10.12 -38.72
C SER A 46 20.36 -9.13 -39.50
N ASP A 47 19.06 -9.46 -39.65
CA ASP A 47 18.10 -8.65 -40.41
C ASP A 47 17.37 -7.61 -39.54
N TRP A 48 17.61 -7.65 -38.23
CA TRP A 48 17.00 -6.71 -37.31
C TRP A 48 17.59 -5.31 -37.49
N LYS A 49 16.71 -4.31 -37.44
CA LYS A 49 17.01 -2.89 -37.60
C LYS A 49 16.43 -2.11 -36.43
N ASN A 50 16.91 -0.88 -36.24
CA ASN A 50 16.40 0.08 -35.29
C ASN A 50 15.27 0.96 -35.88
N GLU A 51 15.04 0.88 -37.17
CA GLU A 51 14.00 1.61 -37.91
C GLU A 51 13.52 0.79 -39.11
N GLY A 52 12.33 1.09 -39.64
CA GLY A 52 11.74 0.43 -40.79
C GLY A 52 10.32 -0.04 -40.57
N VAL A 53 10.00 -1.29 -40.94
CA VAL A 53 8.71 -1.92 -40.66
C VAL A 53 8.77 -2.61 -39.28
N PRO A 54 7.82 -2.33 -38.38
CA PRO A 54 7.78 -2.97 -37.05
C PRO A 54 7.85 -4.50 -37.15
N PHE A 55 8.65 -5.11 -36.27
CA PHE A 55 8.79 -6.56 -36.16
C PHE A 55 8.31 -7.02 -34.77
N TYR A 56 7.15 -7.69 -34.72
CA TYR A 56 6.48 -8.07 -33.51
C TYR A 56 6.81 -9.49 -33.06
N ARG A 57 7.17 -9.63 -31.80
CA ARG A 57 7.32 -10.89 -31.07
C ARG A 57 6.09 -11.14 -30.22
N ALA A 58 6.04 -12.23 -29.49
CA ALA A 58 4.97 -12.51 -28.52
C ALA A 58 4.81 -11.37 -27.48
N ARG A 59 5.90 -10.68 -27.10
CA ARG A 59 5.87 -9.53 -26.18
C ARG A 59 5.05 -8.37 -26.75
N GLU A 60 5.27 -8.02 -28.00
CA GLU A 60 4.59 -6.91 -28.66
C GLU A 60 3.12 -7.23 -28.89
N ILE A 61 2.80 -8.44 -29.35
CA ILE A 61 1.41 -8.90 -29.52
C ILE A 61 0.69 -8.93 -28.14
N GLY A 62 1.37 -9.37 -27.07
CA GLY A 62 0.83 -9.33 -25.72
C GLY A 62 0.48 -7.92 -25.25
N LYS A 63 1.35 -6.92 -25.52
CA LYS A 63 1.08 -5.50 -25.22
C LYS A 63 -0.07 -4.93 -26.05
N LEU A 64 -0.11 -5.24 -27.35
CA LEU A 64 -1.24 -4.85 -28.22
C LEU A 64 -2.56 -5.44 -27.74
N SER A 65 -2.55 -6.68 -27.27
CA SER A 65 -3.73 -7.35 -26.69
C SER A 65 -4.24 -6.65 -25.44
N GLU A 66 -3.34 -6.09 -24.61
CA GLU A 66 -3.67 -5.56 -23.30
C GLU A 66 -3.93 -4.04 -23.31
N TYR A 67 -3.16 -3.29 -24.08
CA TYR A 67 -3.17 -1.84 -24.10
C TYR A 67 -3.62 -1.21 -25.43
N GLY A 68 -3.79 -2.02 -26.49
CA GLY A 68 -4.11 -1.53 -27.83
C GLY A 68 -2.96 -0.81 -28.54
N THR A 69 -1.85 -0.56 -27.84
CA THR A 69 -0.66 0.12 -28.35
C THR A 69 0.60 -0.58 -27.88
N VAL A 70 1.69 -0.43 -28.64
CA VAL A 70 2.99 -0.97 -28.26
C VAL A 70 4.12 -0.02 -28.64
N ASP A 71 5.05 0.16 -27.70
CA ASP A 71 6.34 0.75 -27.97
C ASP A 71 7.28 -0.37 -28.50
N ASN A 72 7.67 -0.25 -29.78
CA ASN A 72 8.41 -1.28 -30.48
C ASN A 72 9.88 -0.88 -30.67
N ASP A 73 10.77 -1.80 -30.35
CA ASP A 73 12.23 -1.62 -30.40
C ASP A 73 12.92 -2.41 -31.55
N LEU A 74 12.16 -3.20 -32.30
CA LEU A 74 12.68 -4.01 -33.41
C LEU A 74 11.94 -3.76 -34.69
N PHE A 75 12.71 -3.65 -35.77
CA PHE A 75 12.21 -3.41 -37.11
C PHE A 75 12.90 -4.33 -38.12
N ILE A 76 12.33 -4.43 -39.33
CA ILE A 76 12.96 -5.03 -40.52
C ILE A 76 12.99 -4.00 -41.64
N SER A 77 13.86 -4.22 -42.62
CA SER A 77 13.92 -3.33 -43.78
C SER A 77 12.66 -3.41 -44.64
N LYS A 78 12.36 -2.35 -45.36
CA LYS A 78 11.21 -2.30 -46.28
C LYS A 78 11.33 -3.33 -47.42
N GLU A 79 12.56 -3.57 -47.86
CA GLU A 79 12.87 -4.54 -48.95
C GLU A 79 12.55 -5.96 -48.48
N LEU A 80 13.01 -6.34 -47.27
CA LEU A 80 12.73 -7.65 -46.68
C LEU A 80 11.23 -7.84 -46.46
N TYR A 81 10.54 -6.80 -45.97
CA TYR A 81 9.09 -6.82 -45.78
C TYR A 81 8.37 -7.04 -47.11
N GLN A 82 8.78 -6.34 -48.21
CA GLN A 82 8.22 -6.54 -49.55
C GLN A 82 8.46 -7.93 -50.13
N GLU A 83 9.64 -8.50 -49.86
CA GLU A 83 9.96 -9.88 -50.26
C GLU A 83 9.03 -10.88 -49.55
N PHE A 84 8.89 -10.75 -48.23
CA PHE A 84 8.08 -11.66 -47.43
C PHE A 84 6.57 -11.47 -47.66
N SER A 85 6.14 -10.26 -48.01
CA SER A 85 4.75 -9.97 -48.36
C SER A 85 4.24 -10.78 -49.57
N LYS A 86 5.13 -11.25 -50.43
CA LYS A 86 4.78 -12.16 -51.54
C LYS A 86 4.26 -13.53 -51.10
N SER A 87 4.59 -13.92 -49.86
CA SER A 87 4.16 -15.18 -49.26
C SER A 87 2.99 -15.01 -48.26
N GLY A 88 2.46 -13.81 -48.15
CA GLY A 88 1.42 -13.42 -47.22
C GLY A 88 1.95 -12.63 -46.03
N VAL A 89 1.20 -11.61 -45.63
CA VAL A 89 1.34 -10.84 -44.37
C VAL A 89 -0.02 -10.79 -43.74
N PRO A 90 -0.10 -10.53 -42.41
CA PRO A 90 -1.38 -10.37 -41.71
C PRO A 90 -2.22 -9.27 -42.37
N LYS A 91 -3.52 -9.49 -42.50
CA LYS A 91 -4.49 -8.56 -43.08
C LYS A 91 -5.49 -8.14 -42.03
N ALA A 92 -6.14 -7.01 -42.28
CA ALA A 92 -7.23 -6.58 -41.41
C ALA A 92 -8.28 -7.68 -41.18
N GLY A 93 -8.66 -7.88 -39.93
CA GLY A 93 -9.54 -8.97 -39.54
C GLY A 93 -8.88 -10.31 -39.22
N ASP A 94 -7.58 -10.48 -39.53
CA ASP A 94 -6.83 -11.63 -39.05
C ASP A 94 -6.53 -11.51 -37.53
N LEU A 95 -6.38 -12.67 -36.87
CA LEU A 95 -6.10 -12.71 -35.45
C LEU A 95 -4.67 -13.17 -35.19
N MET A 96 -3.84 -12.28 -34.67
CA MET A 96 -2.50 -12.63 -34.19
C MET A 96 -2.60 -13.28 -32.80
N VAL A 97 -1.87 -14.38 -32.60
CA VAL A 97 -1.93 -15.16 -31.35
C VAL A 97 -0.52 -15.44 -30.84
N THR A 98 -0.27 -15.18 -29.57
CA THR A 98 1.02 -15.52 -28.92
C THR A 98 1.11 -17.03 -28.74
N ALA A 99 2.16 -17.63 -29.33
CA ALA A 99 2.36 -19.08 -29.39
C ALA A 99 3.45 -19.59 -28.41
N VAL A 100 4.22 -18.71 -27.79
CA VAL A 100 5.29 -19.05 -26.83
C VAL A 100 5.30 -18.04 -25.69
N GLY A 101 5.58 -18.49 -24.47
CA GLY A 101 5.61 -17.66 -23.27
C GLY A 101 4.21 -17.47 -22.69
N THR A 102 3.65 -16.26 -22.76
CA THR A 102 2.25 -16.03 -22.38
C THR A 102 1.36 -16.47 -23.55
N LEU A 103 0.86 -17.71 -23.48
CA LEU A 103 0.10 -18.33 -24.56
C LEU A 103 -1.30 -17.72 -24.73
N GLY A 104 -1.77 -17.64 -25.99
CA GLY A 104 -3.17 -17.34 -26.32
C GLY A 104 -3.58 -15.87 -26.17
N LYS A 105 -2.66 -14.92 -25.94
CA LYS A 105 -2.96 -13.50 -26.07
C LYS A 105 -3.21 -13.17 -27.53
N THR A 106 -4.24 -12.37 -27.81
CA THR A 106 -4.73 -12.12 -29.16
C THR A 106 -4.75 -10.64 -29.51
N TYR A 107 -4.49 -10.35 -30.79
CA TYR A 107 -4.62 -9.01 -31.35
C TYR A 107 -5.29 -9.10 -32.73
N ILE A 108 -6.37 -8.35 -32.95
CA ILE A 108 -7.04 -8.25 -34.27
C ILE A 108 -6.29 -7.23 -35.09
N VAL A 109 -5.81 -7.65 -36.26
CA VAL A 109 -5.11 -6.79 -37.22
C VAL A 109 -6.06 -5.70 -37.73
N GLN A 110 -5.65 -4.44 -37.64
CA GLN A 110 -6.43 -3.28 -38.08
C GLN A 110 -6.10 -2.89 -39.55
N ASP A 111 -6.97 -2.11 -40.19
CA ASP A 111 -6.80 -1.65 -41.59
C ASP A 111 -5.47 -0.91 -41.85
N ASN A 112 -5.03 -0.15 -40.85
CA ASN A 112 -3.81 0.67 -40.94
C ASN A 112 -2.55 -0.03 -40.43
N ASP A 113 -2.67 -1.27 -40.01
CA ASP A 113 -1.53 -2.00 -39.45
C ASP A 113 -0.56 -2.38 -40.56
N ARG A 114 0.72 -2.16 -40.30
CA ARG A 114 1.82 -2.55 -41.15
C ARG A 114 2.97 -3.04 -40.30
N PHE A 115 3.07 -4.37 -40.14
CA PHE A 115 4.12 -5.03 -39.38
C PHE A 115 4.46 -6.40 -39.95
N TYR A 116 5.56 -6.96 -39.52
CA TYR A 116 5.88 -8.37 -39.66
C TYR A 116 6.02 -9.01 -38.30
N TYR A 117 5.98 -10.33 -38.19
CA TYR A 117 5.99 -10.99 -36.89
C TYR A 117 6.98 -12.16 -36.83
N LYS A 118 7.36 -12.53 -35.59
CA LYS A 118 8.36 -13.55 -35.35
C LYS A 118 7.77 -14.95 -35.49
N ASP A 119 8.37 -15.76 -36.37
CA ASP A 119 8.10 -17.19 -36.52
C ASP A 119 8.17 -17.92 -35.15
N ALA A 120 7.42 -19.01 -35.03
CA ALA A 120 7.32 -19.89 -33.88
C ALA A 120 6.86 -19.24 -32.57
N SER A 121 6.99 -17.91 -32.37
CA SER A 121 6.53 -17.23 -31.15
C SER A 121 5.18 -16.55 -31.31
N VAL A 122 4.77 -16.27 -32.53
CA VAL A 122 3.46 -15.73 -32.89
C VAL A 122 2.93 -16.52 -34.09
N ILE A 123 1.66 -16.84 -34.06
CA ILE A 123 0.91 -17.45 -35.18
C ILE A 123 -0.22 -16.50 -35.60
N CYS A 124 -0.60 -16.58 -36.84
CA CYS A 124 -1.71 -15.83 -37.42
C CYS A 124 -2.84 -16.78 -37.78
N PHE A 125 -4.06 -16.42 -37.35
CA PHE A 125 -5.29 -17.05 -37.81
C PHE A 125 -5.86 -16.18 -38.94
N GLU A 126 -5.56 -16.53 -40.19
CA GLU A 126 -6.10 -15.85 -41.37
C GLU A 126 -7.59 -16.20 -41.51
N ASN A 127 -8.46 -15.25 -41.26
CA ASN A 127 -9.90 -15.45 -41.20
C ASN A 127 -10.54 -15.44 -42.61
N PHE A 128 -10.66 -16.59 -43.23
CA PHE A 128 -11.29 -16.70 -44.55
C PHE A 128 -12.82 -16.94 -44.50
N SER A 129 -13.36 -17.32 -43.33
CA SER A 129 -14.77 -17.71 -43.18
C SER A 129 -15.72 -16.51 -43.02
N LYS A 130 -15.19 -15.30 -42.93
CA LYS A 130 -15.94 -14.06 -42.61
C LYS A 130 -16.63 -14.09 -41.25
N LEU A 131 -16.11 -14.91 -40.33
CA LEU A 131 -16.47 -14.83 -38.91
C LEU A 131 -16.11 -13.44 -38.40
N LEU A 132 -16.89 -12.86 -37.49
CA LEU A 132 -16.52 -11.58 -36.88
C LEU A 132 -15.22 -11.75 -36.07
N PRO A 133 -14.16 -11.02 -36.40
CA PRO A 133 -12.86 -11.17 -35.71
C PRO A 133 -12.97 -11.00 -34.19
N GLU A 134 -13.80 -10.07 -33.76
CA GLU A 134 -14.08 -9.79 -32.33
C GLU A 134 -14.72 -11.00 -31.66
N TYR A 135 -15.59 -11.73 -32.37
CA TYR A 135 -16.18 -12.95 -31.84
C TYR A 135 -15.13 -14.04 -31.63
N LEU A 136 -14.28 -14.26 -32.64
CA LEU A 136 -13.17 -15.22 -32.53
C LEU A 136 -12.21 -14.84 -31.38
N GLN A 137 -11.92 -13.56 -31.26
CA GLN A 137 -11.10 -13.04 -30.14
C GLN A 137 -11.76 -13.34 -28.80
N LEU A 138 -13.05 -13.07 -28.64
CA LEU A 138 -13.81 -13.38 -27.41
C LEU A 138 -13.73 -14.86 -27.06
N VAL A 139 -13.91 -15.75 -28.03
CA VAL A 139 -13.79 -17.20 -27.82
C VAL A 139 -12.39 -17.56 -27.32
N MET A 140 -11.33 -17.00 -27.92
CA MET A 140 -9.94 -17.23 -27.52
C MET A 140 -9.64 -16.75 -26.10
N MET A 141 -10.37 -15.74 -25.60
CA MET A 141 -10.22 -15.20 -24.25
C MET A 141 -11.00 -15.99 -23.18
N THR A 142 -11.83 -16.96 -23.55
CA THR A 142 -12.62 -17.74 -22.60
C THR A 142 -11.75 -18.65 -21.72
N PRO A 143 -12.20 -18.99 -20.49
CA PRO A 143 -11.56 -20.02 -19.68
C PRO A 143 -11.48 -21.38 -20.42
N TYR A 144 -12.49 -21.72 -21.21
CA TYR A 144 -12.49 -22.91 -22.06
C TYR A 144 -11.25 -22.95 -22.96
N MET A 145 -11.04 -21.91 -23.79
CA MET A 145 -9.87 -21.87 -24.66
C MET A 145 -8.55 -21.82 -23.91
N SER A 146 -8.50 -21.11 -22.80
CA SER A 146 -7.31 -21.07 -21.95
C SER A 146 -6.94 -22.47 -21.42
N SER A 147 -7.92 -23.28 -21.00
CA SER A 147 -7.71 -24.68 -20.60
C SER A 147 -7.30 -25.55 -21.78
N THR A 148 -8.00 -25.45 -22.91
CA THR A 148 -7.68 -26.20 -24.14
C THR A 148 -6.25 -25.91 -24.62
N ILE A 149 -5.84 -24.65 -24.66
CA ILE A 149 -4.48 -24.25 -25.03
C ILE A 149 -3.46 -24.86 -24.07
N LYS A 150 -3.73 -24.82 -22.77
CA LYS A 150 -2.83 -25.36 -21.73
C LYS A 150 -2.68 -26.89 -21.86
N GLU A 151 -3.77 -27.61 -22.05
CA GLU A 151 -3.79 -29.07 -22.20
C GLU A 151 -3.07 -29.54 -23.44
N HIS A 152 -3.23 -28.84 -24.58
CA HIS A 152 -2.63 -29.18 -25.87
C HIS A 152 -1.27 -28.51 -26.12
N SER A 153 -0.77 -27.69 -25.15
CA SER A 153 0.55 -27.09 -25.31
C SER A 153 1.65 -28.15 -25.19
N THR A 154 2.62 -28.09 -26.09
CA THR A 154 3.79 -28.99 -26.12
C THR A 154 4.98 -28.29 -25.45
N GLY A 155 5.80 -29.03 -24.73
CA GLY A 155 7.05 -28.54 -24.10
C GLY A 155 7.06 -28.72 -22.59
N THR A 156 8.17 -29.23 -22.08
CA THR A 156 8.35 -29.51 -20.63
C THR A 156 8.70 -28.28 -19.80
N THR A 157 9.28 -27.24 -20.42
CA THR A 157 9.77 -26.04 -19.73
C THR A 157 8.99 -24.77 -20.13
N VAL A 158 8.62 -24.65 -21.41
CA VAL A 158 7.83 -23.53 -21.94
C VAL A 158 6.76 -24.10 -22.86
N GLY A 159 5.49 -23.88 -22.52
CA GLY A 159 4.37 -24.30 -23.35
C GLY A 159 4.42 -23.60 -24.71
N THR A 160 4.02 -24.31 -25.77
CA THR A 160 4.01 -23.81 -27.15
C THR A 160 2.72 -24.22 -27.85
N ILE A 161 2.05 -23.27 -28.51
CA ILE A 161 0.95 -23.53 -29.45
C ILE A 161 1.56 -23.82 -30.79
N THR A 162 1.33 -25.02 -31.32
CA THR A 162 1.74 -25.39 -32.70
C THR A 162 0.59 -25.16 -33.67
N ILE A 163 0.91 -25.02 -34.98
CA ILE A 163 -0.10 -24.95 -36.05
C ILE A 163 -0.99 -26.20 -36.02
N ILE A 164 -0.40 -27.37 -35.75
CA ILE A 164 -1.13 -28.65 -35.70
C ILE A 164 -2.15 -28.64 -34.56
N THR A 165 -1.75 -28.24 -33.35
CA THR A 165 -2.65 -28.20 -32.21
C THR A 165 -3.72 -27.13 -32.37
N ALA A 166 -3.36 -25.93 -32.84
CA ALA A 166 -4.31 -24.85 -33.07
C ALA A 166 -5.40 -25.24 -34.09
N ASN A 167 -5.03 -25.92 -35.14
CA ASN A 167 -5.98 -26.39 -36.15
C ASN A 167 -7.06 -27.35 -35.61
N GLN A 168 -6.82 -27.99 -34.46
CA GLN A 168 -7.75 -28.91 -33.83
C GLN A 168 -8.69 -28.21 -32.80
N TYR A 169 -8.47 -26.93 -32.48
CA TYR A 169 -9.35 -26.24 -31.55
C TYR A 169 -10.79 -26.23 -32.04
N LEU A 170 -11.72 -26.63 -31.17
CA LEU A 170 -13.15 -26.56 -31.42
C LEU A 170 -13.64 -25.15 -31.07
N ILE A 171 -14.31 -24.53 -32.01
CA ILE A 171 -14.87 -23.17 -31.89
C ILE A 171 -16.39 -23.27 -32.01
N PRO A 172 -17.14 -22.77 -31.03
CA PRO A 172 -18.61 -22.72 -31.15
C PRO A 172 -19.00 -21.56 -32.07
N ILE A 173 -19.77 -21.83 -33.10
CA ILE A 173 -20.14 -20.84 -34.15
C ILE A 173 -21.62 -20.55 -34.11
N PRO A 174 -22.04 -19.39 -33.57
CA PRO A 174 -23.41 -18.89 -33.68
C PRO A 174 -23.69 -18.28 -35.06
N PRO A 175 -24.96 -18.11 -35.45
CA PRO A 175 -25.33 -17.28 -36.58
C PRO A 175 -24.74 -15.87 -36.50
N ILE A 176 -24.32 -15.29 -37.63
CA ILE A 176 -23.59 -14.00 -37.68
C ILE A 176 -24.29 -12.86 -36.93
N ARG A 177 -25.62 -12.80 -36.96
CA ARG A 177 -26.39 -11.81 -36.20
C ARG A 177 -26.27 -12.00 -34.68
N GLU A 178 -26.10 -13.24 -34.26
CA GLU A 178 -25.93 -13.57 -32.84
C GLU A 178 -24.50 -13.31 -32.38
N GLN A 179 -23.51 -13.57 -33.20
CA GLN A 179 -22.12 -13.14 -32.92
C GLN A 179 -22.08 -11.66 -32.60
N LYS A 180 -22.74 -10.81 -33.41
CA LYS A 180 -22.81 -9.38 -33.20
C LYS A 180 -23.50 -9.04 -31.87
N ARG A 181 -24.66 -9.66 -31.57
CA ARG A 181 -25.36 -9.43 -30.28
C ARG A 181 -24.49 -9.81 -29.07
N ILE A 182 -23.71 -10.90 -29.20
CA ILE A 182 -22.80 -11.33 -28.13
C ILE A 182 -21.70 -10.31 -27.93
N ILE A 183 -21.04 -9.84 -29.02
CA ILE A 183 -20.00 -8.81 -28.96
C ILE A 183 -20.52 -7.53 -28.31
N ASP A 184 -21.68 -7.03 -28.80
CA ASP A 184 -22.29 -5.79 -28.33
C ASP A 184 -22.62 -5.92 -26.82
N LYS A 185 -23.18 -7.07 -26.41
CA LYS A 185 -23.56 -7.30 -25.00
C LYS A 185 -22.36 -7.44 -24.05
N ILE A 186 -21.31 -8.12 -24.50
CA ILE A 186 -20.08 -8.23 -23.70
C ILE A 186 -19.40 -6.86 -23.57
N SER A 187 -19.38 -6.07 -24.63
CA SER A 187 -18.82 -4.70 -24.60
C SER A 187 -19.58 -3.81 -23.63
N GLU A 188 -20.92 -3.83 -23.67
CA GLU A 188 -21.79 -3.13 -22.71
C GLU A 188 -21.49 -3.55 -21.27
N LEU A 189 -21.50 -4.85 -20.99
CA LEU A 189 -21.26 -5.39 -19.66
C LEU A 189 -19.85 -5.11 -19.15
N SER A 190 -18.84 -5.16 -20.04
CA SER A 190 -17.45 -4.84 -19.69
C SER A 190 -17.30 -3.38 -19.25
N SER A 191 -17.99 -2.45 -19.93
CA SER A 191 -17.98 -1.04 -19.54
C SER A 191 -18.62 -0.82 -18.15
N ILE A 192 -19.75 -1.50 -17.87
CA ILE A 192 -20.42 -1.44 -16.57
C ILE A 192 -19.53 -2.06 -15.47
N ALA A 193 -18.92 -3.22 -15.74
CA ALA A 193 -18.02 -3.89 -14.82
C ALA A 193 -16.79 -3.02 -14.48
N GLN A 194 -16.24 -2.30 -15.46
CA GLN A 194 -15.14 -1.37 -15.23
C GLN A 194 -15.55 -0.20 -14.31
N VAL A 195 -16.73 0.39 -14.55
CA VAL A 195 -17.25 1.46 -13.68
C VAL A 195 -17.47 0.93 -12.26
N TYR A 196 -18.04 -0.26 -12.11
CA TYR A 196 -18.26 -0.89 -10.81
C TYR A 196 -16.93 -1.13 -10.08
N SER A 197 -15.94 -1.72 -10.76
CA SER A 197 -14.61 -1.99 -10.19
C SER A 197 -13.91 -0.70 -9.74
N ASN A 198 -14.02 0.37 -10.53
CA ASN A 198 -13.44 1.67 -10.16
C ASN A 198 -14.11 2.22 -8.88
N LYS A 199 -15.43 2.11 -8.78
CA LYS A 199 -16.18 2.56 -7.60
C LYS A 199 -15.90 1.71 -6.36
N GLU A 200 -15.75 0.41 -6.50
CA GLU A 200 -15.37 -0.49 -5.41
C GLU A 200 -13.97 -0.17 -4.88
N ASN A 201 -13.00 0.06 -5.77
CA ASN A 201 -11.66 0.47 -5.39
C ASN A 201 -11.63 1.82 -4.68
N GLU A 202 -12.41 2.79 -5.17
CA GLU A 202 -12.59 4.10 -4.54
C GLU A 202 -13.17 3.95 -3.13
N LEU A 203 -14.24 3.17 -2.98
CA LEU A 203 -14.87 2.89 -1.68
C LEU A 203 -13.92 2.17 -0.72
N SER A 204 -13.20 1.16 -1.19
CA SER A 204 -12.20 0.44 -0.40
C SER A 204 -11.09 1.38 0.10
N THR A 205 -10.65 2.31 -0.76
CA THR A 205 -9.68 3.34 -0.39
C THR A 205 -10.24 4.26 0.69
N TYR A 206 -11.47 4.73 0.56
CA TYR A 206 -12.11 5.55 1.58
C TYR A 206 -12.27 4.80 2.91
N ASN A 207 -12.74 3.57 2.87
CA ASN A 207 -12.95 2.75 4.08
C ASN A 207 -11.64 2.50 4.84
N SER A 208 -10.52 2.36 4.14
CA SER A 208 -9.20 2.18 4.79
C SER A 208 -8.61 3.49 5.32
N TYR A 209 -8.86 4.61 4.62
CA TYR A 209 -8.25 5.90 4.92
C TYR A 209 -9.05 6.70 5.95
N PHE A 210 -10.38 6.66 5.88
CA PHE A 210 -11.28 7.45 6.71
C PHE A 210 -11.08 7.23 8.21
N PRO A 211 -11.00 6.00 8.74
CA PRO A 211 -10.78 5.79 10.18
C PRO A 211 -9.47 6.40 10.68
N VAL A 212 -8.42 6.34 9.86
CA VAL A 212 -7.10 6.91 10.21
C VAL A 212 -7.18 8.43 10.28
N GLN A 213 -7.83 9.08 9.30
CA GLN A 213 -7.99 10.54 9.30
C GLN A 213 -8.89 11.01 10.44
N LEU A 214 -9.97 10.27 10.71
CA LEU A 214 -10.86 10.60 11.82
C LEU A 214 -10.15 10.52 13.18
N LYS A 215 -9.32 9.48 13.40
CA LYS A 215 -8.47 9.39 14.61
C LYS A 215 -7.51 10.57 14.73
N LYS A 216 -6.86 10.97 13.61
CA LYS A 216 -5.98 12.15 13.58
C LYS A 216 -6.75 13.44 13.93
N SER A 217 -7.93 13.64 13.36
CA SER A 217 -8.78 14.80 13.62
C SER A 217 -9.19 14.87 15.09
N ILE A 218 -9.62 13.76 15.69
CA ILE A 218 -9.98 13.69 17.12
C ILE A 218 -8.79 14.08 18.00
N LEU A 219 -7.59 13.61 17.70
CA LEU A 219 -6.39 13.98 18.44
C LEU A 219 -6.09 15.48 18.32
N GLN A 220 -6.28 16.08 17.14
CA GLN A 220 -6.09 17.51 16.94
C GLN A 220 -7.14 18.34 17.69
N GLU A 221 -8.42 17.95 17.68
CA GLU A 221 -9.47 18.62 18.46
C GLU A 221 -9.23 18.49 19.97
N ALA A 222 -8.68 17.36 20.43
CA ALA A 222 -8.33 17.12 21.82
C ALA A 222 -7.26 18.12 22.33
N ILE A 223 -6.17 18.32 21.60
CA ILE A 223 -5.09 19.22 22.02
C ILE A 223 -5.43 20.72 21.87
N ARG A 224 -6.51 21.02 21.12
CA ARG A 224 -7.04 22.38 20.94
C ARG A 224 -8.14 22.76 21.94
N GLY A 225 -8.49 21.84 22.86
CA GLY A 225 -9.57 22.06 23.84
C GLY A 225 -10.98 22.07 23.25
N LYS A 226 -11.19 21.43 22.10
CA LYS A 226 -12.46 21.39 21.38
C LYS A 226 -13.18 20.04 21.47
N LEU A 227 -12.54 19.01 22.04
CA LEU A 227 -13.09 17.65 22.10
C LEU A 227 -14.15 17.49 23.20
N VAL A 228 -14.06 18.23 24.29
CA VAL A 228 -15.00 18.22 25.41
C VAL A 228 -15.38 19.65 25.79
N PRO A 229 -16.57 19.87 26.38
CA PRO A 229 -16.96 21.20 26.84
C PRO A 229 -16.08 21.65 28.03
N GLN A 230 -15.79 22.96 28.07
CA GLN A 230 -15.10 23.60 29.16
C GLN A 230 -16.00 23.62 30.41
N ASN A 231 -15.43 23.36 31.59
CA ASN A 231 -16.14 23.44 32.86
C ASN A 231 -15.53 24.54 33.73
N PRO A 232 -16.24 25.65 34.01
CA PRO A 232 -15.73 26.74 34.82
C PRO A 232 -15.42 26.36 36.29
N ALA A 233 -15.90 25.19 36.74
CA ALA A 233 -15.60 24.70 38.10
C ALA A 233 -14.27 23.93 38.19
N ASP A 234 -13.64 23.64 37.06
CA ASP A 234 -12.33 23.01 37.05
C ASP A 234 -11.26 23.97 37.61
N GLU A 235 -10.30 23.44 38.35
CA GLU A 235 -9.14 24.20 38.81
C GLU A 235 -8.32 24.65 37.60
N PRO A 236 -8.04 25.95 37.40
CA PRO A 236 -7.31 26.44 36.23
C PRO A 236 -5.90 25.86 36.10
N ALA A 237 -5.38 25.83 34.84
CA ALA A 237 -4.10 25.21 34.55
C ALA A 237 -2.88 25.93 35.13
N ASP A 238 -2.97 27.23 35.44
CA ASP A 238 -1.91 27.99 36.14
C ASP A 238 -1.64 27.43 37.53
N VAL A 239 -2.70 27.13 38.31
CA VAL A 239 -2.59 26.50 39.65
C VAL A 239 -1.96 25.10 39.55
N LEU A 240 -2.33 24.34 38.53
CA LEU A 240 -1.72 23.03 38.23
C LEU A 240 -0.22 23.18 37.92
N LEU A 241 0.17 24.16 37.11
CA LEU A 241 1.58 24.44 36.79
C LEU A 241 2.39 24.83 38.05
N GLU A 242 1.82 25.63 38.97
CA GLU A 242 2.49 25.93 40.23
C GLU A 242 2.74 24.69 41.08
N ARG A 243 1.77 23.78 41.16
CA ARG A 243 1.95 22.49 41.85
C ARG A 243 3.03 21.62 41.22
N ILE A 244 3.09 21.59 39.88
CA ILE A 244 4.13 20.85 39.15
C ILE A 244 5.52 21.43 39.46
N ARG A 245 5.66 22.76 39.49
CA ARG A 245 6.92 23.44 39.84
C ARG A 245 7.33 23.14 41.28
N ALA A 246 6.41 23.22 42.23
CA ALA A 246 6.65 22.91 43.64
C ALA A 246 7.11 21.45 43.83
N GLU A 247 6.43 20.50 43.20
CA GLU A 247 6.81 19.09 43.30
C GLU A 247 8.18 18.81 42.64
N LYS A 248 8.45 19.44 41.50
CA LYS A 248 9.75 19.33 40.82
C LYS A 248 10.87 19.85 41.71
N GLU A 249 10.66 20.99 42.33
CA GLU A 249 11.65 21.57 43.30
C GLU A 249 11.86 20.66 44.50
N ARG A 250 10.80 20.05 45.04
CA ARG A 250 10.89 19.06 46.12
C ARG A 250 11.75 17.86 45.72
N LEU A 251 11.53 17.32 44.52
CA LEU A 251 12.31 16.18 43.98
C LEU A 251 13.79 16.54 43.73
N ILE A 252 14.08 17.81 43.40
CA ILE A 252 15.43 18.32 43.25
C ILE A 252 16.12 18.39 44.64
N GLN A 253 15.43 18.92 45.64
CA GLN A 253 15.95 19.01 47.00
C GLN A 253 16.19 17.63 47.64
N GLU A 254 15.33 16.66 47.32
CA GLU A 254 15.51 15.25 47.73
C GLU A 254 16.63 14.52 46.93
N GLY A 255 17.26 15.18 45.97
CA GLY A 255 18.32 14.57 45.10
C GLY A 255 17.82 13.51 44.15
N LYS A 256 16.49 13.38 43.97
CA LYS A 256 15.87 12.39 43.09
C LYS A 256 15.99 12.76 41.59
N ILE A 257 15.99 14.06 41.30
CA ILE A 257 16.15 14.62 39.96
C ILE A 257 17.18 15.76 39.99
N LYS A 258 17.82 15.97 38.82
CA LYS A 258 18.75 17.12 38.68
C LYS A 258 17.97 18.34 38.23
N ARG A 259 18.39 19.53 38.68
CA ARG A 259 17.86 20.81 38.22
C ARG A 259 18.12 20.93 36.71
N ASP A 260 17.10 21.34 35.96
CA ASP A 260 17.25 21.63 34.54
C ASP A 260 18.21 22.84 34.40
N LYS A 261 18.99 22.80 33.32
CA LYS A 261 19.93 23.88 33.00
C LYS A 261 19.21 25.11 32.45
N HIS A 262 18.02 24.91 31.90
CA HIS A 262 17.22 25.92 31.21
C HIS A 262 15.82 25.92 31.80
N GLU A 263 15.47 26.99 32.53
CA GLU A 263 14.15 27.18 33.06
C GLU A 263 13.35 28.08 32.13
N SER A 264 12.23 27.55 31.62
CA SER A 264 11.30 28.26 30.74
C SER A 264 9.98 28.49 31.43
N VAL A 265 9.51 29.74 31.43
CA VAL A 265 8.19 30.15 31.90
C VAL A 265 7.48 30.90 30.79
N ILE A 266 6.36 30.34 30.31
CA ILE A 266 5.50 30.99 29.34
C ILE A 266 4.35 31.67 30.06
N TYR A 267 3.99 32.88 29.65
CA TYR A 267 2.91 33.66 30.21
C TYR A 267 2.30 34.60 29.15
N ARG A 268 1.09 35.07 29.41
CA ARG A 268 0.36 35.97 28.55
C ARG A 268 0.42 37.40 29.07
N ARG A 269 0.71 38.36 28.16
CA ARG A 269 0.69 39.80 28.44
C ARG A 269 0.22 40.54 27.17
N ASP A 270 -0.72 41.44 27.30
CA ASP A 270 -1.25 42.30 26.20
C ASP A 270 -1.69 41.49 24.95
N ASN A 271 -2.39 40.37 25.16
CA ASN A 271 -2.84 39.43 24.15
C ASN A 271 -1.72 38.66 23.41
N SER A 272 -0.46 38.81 23.82
CA SER A 272 0.69 38.11 23.24
C SER A 272 1.29 37.12 24.26
N HIS A 273 1.92 36.05 23.71
CA HIS A 273 2.61 35.05 24.53
C HIS A 273 4.11 35.37 24.62
N TYR A 274 4.62 35.39 25.83
CA TYR A 274 6.03 35.63 26.11
C TYR A 274 6.63 34.42 26.81
N GLU A 275 7.85 34.10 26.47
CA GLU A 275 8.66 33.13 27.17
C GLU A 275 9.82 33.79 27.85
N LYS A 276 9.98 33.54 29.16
CA LYS A 276 11.20 33.87 29.89
C LYS A 276 12.05 32.63 30.00
N LEU A 277 13.15 32.60 29.24
CA LEU A 277 14.11 31.51 29.20
C LEU A 277 15.44 32.01 29.79
N ASP A 278 15.89 31.37 30.88
CA ASP A 278 17.14 31.72 31.57
C ASP A 278 17.24 33.23 31.92
N GLY A 279 16.11 33.84 32.22
CA GLY A 279 16.04 35.26 32.53
C GLY A 279 15.84 36.21 31.34
N VAL A 280 15.95 35.73 30.12
CA VAL A 280 15.72 36.51 28.90
C VAL A 280 14.26 36.35 28.46
N GLU A 281 13.58 37.47 28.24
CA GLU A 281 12.20 37.51 27.77
C GLU A 281 12.15 37.65 26.25
N ARG A 282 11.27 36.88 25.60
CA ARG A 282 11.00 36.97 24.15
C ARG A 282 9.52 36.74 23.84
N CYS A 283 8.99 37.38 22.83
CA CYS A 283 7.69 37.07 22.28
C CYS A 283 7.76 35.75 21.50
N ILE A 284 6.75 34.87 21.66
CA ILE A 284 6.67 33.56 21.01
C ILE A 284 5.37 33.35 20.25
N ASP A 285 4.64 34.42 19.88
CA ASP A 285 3.39 34.32 19.14
C ASP A 285 3.57 33.56 17.82
N ASP A 286 4.70 33.74 17.14
CA ASP A 286 5.04 33.01 15.91
C ASP A 286 5.26 31.51 16.12
N GLU A 287 5.51 31.06 17.36
CA GLU A 287 5.67 29.66 17.72
C GLU A 287 4.36 28.99 18.14
N ILE A 288 3.34 29.81 18.55
CA ILE A 288 2.05 29.29 19.02
C ILE A 288 1.27 28.69 17.84
N PRO A 289 1.00 27.39 17.82
CA PRO A 289 0.43 26.73 16.64
C PRO A 289 -1.09 26.92 16.48
N PHE A 290 -1.79 27.24 17.58
CA PHE A 290 -3.25 27.46 17.62
C PHE A 290 -3.69 28.12 18.93
N GLU A 291 -4.89 28.67 18.93
CA GLU A 291 -5.53 29.20 20.15
C GLU A 291 -6.02 28.05 21.06
N ILE A 292 -5.88 28.25 22.37
CA ILE A 292 -6.36 27.36 23.42
C ILE A 292 -7.42 28.05 24.31
N PRO A 293 -8.28 27.29 25.04
CA PRO A 293 -9.22 27.84 26.00
C PRO A 293 -8.55 28.71 27.05
N ALA A 294 -9.27 29.71 27.59
CA ALA A 294 -8.74 30.61 28.59
C ALA A 294 -8.36 29.95 29.93
N SER A 295 -8.89 28.77 30.21
CA SER A 295 -8.54 27.94 31.39
C SER A 295 -7.27 27.10 31.19
N TRP A 296 -6.68 27.09 29.97
CA TRP A 296 -5.47 26.35 29.65
C TRP A 296 -4.26 27.26 29.63
N GLU A 297 -3.09 26.66 29.78
CA GLU A 297 -1.81 27.36 29.71
C GLU A 297 -0.87 26.70 28.70
N TRP A 298 0.01 27.51 28.08
CA TRP A 298 1.14 27.02 27.31
C TRP A 298 2.36 26.80 28.20
N THR A 299 3.06 25.67 27.97
CA THR A 299 4.36 25.42 28.61
C THR A 299 5.28 24.65 27.65
N ARG A 300 6.58 24.58 27.92
CA ARG A 300 7.45 23.63 27.26
C ARG A 300 7.25 22.23 27.87
N LEU A 301 7.15 21.19 27.05
CA LEU A 301 6.92 19.82 27.53
C LEU A 301 7.95 19.39 28.59
N GLY A 302 9.22 19.77 28.41
CA GLY A 302 10.30 19.49 29.37
C GLY A 302 10.11 20.11 30.76
N GLN A 303 9.27 21.16 30.90
CA GLN A 303 8.99 21.75 32.20
C GLN A 303 8.06 20.88 33.05
N VAL A 304 7.25 20.05 32.43
CA VAL A 304 6.17 19.28 33.08
C VAL A 304 6.40 17.77 33.06
N ILE A 305 7.45 17.28 32.38
CA ILE A 305 7.80 15.85 32.32
C ILE A 305 9.22 15.60 32.83
N LEU A 306 9.49 14.35 33.19
CA LEU A 306 10.83 13.84 33.41
C LEU A 306 11.14 12.85 32.26
N LEU A 307 12.08 13.22 31.37
CA LEU A 307 12.48 12.43 30.21
C LEU A 307 13.79 11.70 30.48
N LEU A 308 13.81 10.38 30.32
CA LEU A 308 15.00 9.54 30.41
C LEU A 308 15.40 9.03 29.03
N SER A 309 16.67 9.15 28.67
CA SER A 309 17.24 8.54 27.46
C SER A 309 17.85 7.19 27.79
N GLY A 310 17.51 6.17 27.03
CA GLY A 310 18.02 4.82 27.24
C GLY A 310 19.49 4.64 26.88
N THR A 311 20.04 3.50 27.25
CA THR A 311 21.47 3.13 27.06
C THR A 311 21.55 1.73 26.50
N ASP A 312 22.40 1.54 25.47
CA ASP A 312 22.63 0.22 24.88
C ASP A 312 23.55 -0.65 25.73
N PHE A 313 23.35 -1.95 25.58
CA PHE A 313 24.21 -2.98 26.14
C PHE A 313 24.99 -3.72 25.03
N LYS A 314 26.18 -4.19 25.36
CA LYS A 314 26.93 -5.12 24.52
C LYS A 314 26.27 -6.51 24.54
N PRO A 315 26.45 -7.37 23.54
CA PRO A 315 25.80 -8.70 23.49
C PRO A 315 25.98 -9.57 24.74
N LYS A 316 27.09 -9.43 25.46
CA LYS A 316 27.38 -10.17 26.71
C LYS A 316 26.68 -9.63 27.96
N GLU A 317 26.06 -8.46 27.88
CA GLU A 317 25.41 -7.76 29.01
C GLU A 317 23.88 -8.00 29.05
N TYR A 318 23.35 -8.77 28.11
CA TYR A 318 21.94 -9.18 28.10
C TYR A 318 21.80 -10.64 27.66
N ASN A 319 20.64 -11.23 27.89
CA ASN A 319 20.35 -12.62 27.60
C ASN A 319 18.92 -12.81 27.07
N ASP A 320 18.64 -14.02 26.57
CA ASP A 320 17.31 -14.53 26.15
C ASP A 320 16.74 -15.58 27.11
N LYS A 321 17.37 -15.76 28.29
CA LYS A 321 17.06 -16.81 29.27
C LYS A 321 16.22 -16.32 30.43
N CYS A 322 15.52 -15.20 30.28
CA CYS A 322 14.69 -14.55 31.30
C CYS A 322 15.42 -14.21 32.62
N LYS A 323 16.75 -14.01 32.57
CA LYS A 323 17.52 -13.65 33.76
C LYS A 323 17.62 -12.15 33.91
N GLY A 324 17.20 -11.60 35.08
CA GLY A 324 17.19 -10.19 35.38
C GLY A 324 15.88 -9.51 34.99
N ILE A 325 15.92 -8.21 34.64
CA ILE A 325 14.75 -7.45 34.21
C ILE A 325 14.65 -7.39 32.68
N PRO A 326 13.45 -7.20 32.11
CA PRO A 326 13.26 -7.00 30.69
C PRO A 326 14.15 -5.91 30.11
N TYR A 327 14.64 -6.12 28.88
CA TYR A 327 15.42 -5.16 28.13
C TYR A 327 14.71 -4.80 26.81
N ILE A 328 14.20 -3.58 26.72
CA ILE A 328 13.48 -3.04 25.57
C ILE A 328 14.48 -2.42 24.61
N THR A 329 14.67 -3.04 23.46
CA THR A 329 15.74 -2.67 22.50
C THR A 329 15.32 -1.64 21.45
N GLY A 330 14.03 -1.49 21.16
CA GLY A 330 13.54 -0.59 20.13
C GLY A 330 12.08 -0.85 19.76
N ALA A 331 11.66 -0.36 18.61
CA ALA A 331 10.29 -0.47 18.11
C ALA A 331 9.76 -1.91 18.03
N SER A 332 10.62 -2.90 17.75
CA SER A 332 10.26 -4.33 17.68
C SER A 332 9.93 -4.95 19.04
N SER A 333 10.25 -4.26 20.13
CA SER A 333 9.88 -4.64 21.50
C SER A 333 8.57 -3.97 21.97
N LEU A 334 7.87 -3.25 21.09
CA LEU A 334 6.65 -2.50 21.40
C LEU A 334 5.54 -2.87 20.42
N SER A 335 4.38 -3.21 20.95
CA SER A 335 3.14 -3.43 20.19
C SER A 335 2.13 -2.32 20.47
N GLU A 336 0.96 -2.35 19.84
CA GLU A 336 -0.16 -1.47 20.18
C GLU A 336 -0.71 -1.79 21.57
N ASN A 337 -0.60 -3.05 21.99
CA ASN A 337 -1.16 -3.59 23.23
C ASN A 337 -0.17 -3.61 24.40
N GLY A 338 1.07 -3.12 24.23
CA GLY A 338 2.07 -3.10 25.32
C GLY A 338 3.46 -3.54 24.92
N VAL A 339 4.26 -3.96 25.89
CA VAL A 339 5.66 -4.35 25.73
C VAL A 339 5.81 -5.81 25.34
N LEU A 340 6.60 -6.09 24.30
CA LEU A 340 6.99 -7.44 23.87
C LEU A 340 8.39 -7.77 24.40
N ILE A 341 8.46 -8.64 25.39
CA ILE A 341 9.72 -9.00 26.05
C ILE A 341 10.43 -10.13 25.28
N LYS A 342 11.65 -9.85 24.80
CA LYS A 342 12.51 -10.80 24.08
C LYS A 342 13.91 -10.91 24.66
N ARG A 343 14.32 -9.99 25.50
CA ARG A 343 15.66 -9.89 26.09
C ARG A 343 15.59 -9.44 27.53
N TRP A 344 16.59 -9.81 28.33
CA TRP A 344 16.72 -9.51 29.74
C TRP A 344 18.14 -9.08 30.08
N THR A 345 18.28 -8.32 31.17
CA THR A 345 19.59 -7.92 31.72
C THR A 345 19.62 -7.99 33.23
N GLU A 346 20.75 -8.43 33.78
CA GLU A 346 21.00 -8.47 35.21
C GLU A 346 21.67 -7.17 35.73
N ILE A 347 22.08 -6.26 34.83
CA ILE A 347 22.81 -5.02 35.13
C ILE A 347 22.08 -3.78 34.62
N PRO A 348 20.81 -3.53 35.00
CA PRO A 348 20.04 -2.41 34.46
C PRO A 348 20.68 -1.05 34.82
N LYS A 349 20.58 -0.06 33.91
CA LYS A 349 21.10 1.31 34.11
C LYS A 349 20.01 2.35 34.03
N VAL A 350 19.18 2.31 32.97
CA VAL A 350 18.06 3.25 32.75
C VAL A 350 16.78 2.47 32.77
N ILE A 351 15.91 2.74 33.75
CA ILE A 351 14.73 1.93 34.03
C ILE A 351 13.47 2.74 33.72
N ALA A 352 12.62 2.18 32.86
CA ALA A 352 11.22 2.53 32.75
C ALA A 352 10.39 1.67 33.70
N ASN A 353 9.39 2.28 34.31
CA ASN A 353 8.47 1.63 35.26
C ASN A 353 7.08 1.48 34.64
N TYR A 354 6.23 0.70 35.28
CA TYR A 354 4.82 0.61 34.94
C TYR A 354 4.19 2.01 34.87
N GLY A 355 3.43 2.27 33.81
CA GLY A 355 2.76 3.55 33.57
C GLY A 355 3.60 4.63 32.89
N ASP A 356 4.92 4.44 32.69
CA ASP A 356 5.73 5.38 31.92
C ASP A 356 5.39 5.31 30.41
N ILE A 357 5.53 6.44 29.68
CA ILE A 357 5.45 6.43 28.23
C ILE A 357 6.81 6.04 27.64
N LEU A 358 6.82 5.03 26.81
CA LEU A 358 7.97 4.62 25.99
C LEU A 358 7.85 5.26 24.62
N LEU A 359 8.73 6.20 24.28
CA LEU A 359 8.81 6.88 23.00
C LEU A 359 9.97 6.29 22.19
N VAL A 360 9.68 5.74 21.01
CA VAL A 360 10.71 5.31 20.06
C VAL A 360 11.36 6.54 19.43
N CYS A 361 12.64 6.75 19.67
CA CYS A 361 13.34 7.93 19.18
C CYS A 361 14.30 7.67 18.00
N LYS A 362 14.54 6.41 17.61
CA LYS A 362 15.40 6.05 16.47
C LYS A 362 14.88 4.81 15.72
N GLY A 363 15.19 4.75 14.41
CA GLY A 363 14.84 3.63 13.54
C GLY A 363 13.47 3.77 12.87
N SER A 364 13.02 2.76 12.13
CA SER A 364 11.81 2.80 11.29
C SER A 364 10.50 3.08 12.05
N GLY A 365 10.48 2.85 13.36
CA GLY A 365 9.31 3.09 14.21
C GLY A 365 9.38 4.36 15.06
N TYR A 366 10.31 5.29 14.79
CA TYR A 366 10.46 6.48 15.61
C TYR A 366 9.18 7.33 15.63
N GLY A 367 8.89 7.94 16.78
CA GLY A 367 7.64 8.64 17.07
C GLY A 367 6.54 7.75 17.65
N LYS A 368 6.66 6.41 17.59
CA LYS A 368 5.70 5.49 18.23
C LYS A 368 5.77 5.65 19.76
N THR A 369 4.58 5.69 20.41
CA THR A 369 4.45 5.77 21.86
C THR A 369 3.67 4.58 22.39
N VAL A 370 4.15 3.98 23.48
CA VAL A 370 3.48 2.87 24.19
C VAL A 370 3.55 3.14 25.70
N ILE A 371 2.49 2.82 26.45
CA ILE A 371 2.55 2.81 27.91
C ILE A 371 3.27 1.54 28.35
N CYS A 372 4.22 1.67 29.27
CA CYS A 372 4.90 0.54 29.89
C CYS A 372 3.91 -0.21 30.76
N ASP A 373 3.55 -1.41 30.38
CA ASP A 373 2.57 -2.30 31.03
C ASP A 373 3.24 -3.38 31.90
N ILE A 374 4.55 -3.32 32.06
CA ILE A 374 5.35 -4.21 32.91
C ILE A 374 5.95 -3.43 34.09
N GLU A 375 6.21 -4.11 35.21
CA GLU A 375 6.67 -3.49 36.45
C GLU A 375 7.88 -2.58 36.23
N LYS A 376 8.92 -3.11 35.55
CA LYS A 376 10.15 -2.37 35.23
C LYS A 376 10.87 -3.00 34.04
N ALA A 377 11.54 -2.17 33.25
CA ALA A 377 12.42 -2.60 32.16
C ALA A 377 13.60 -1.67 31.98
N HIS A 378 14.75 -2.21 31.58
CA HIS A 378 15.83 -1.39 31.02
C HIS A 378 15.48 -1.00 29.57
N ILE A 379 15.78 0.26 29.19
CA ILE A 379 15.52 0.78 27.84
C ILE A 379 16.83 1.08 27.11
N ALA A 380 16.90 0.67 25.83
CA ALA A 380 18.01 0.96 24.93
C ALA A 380 17.96 2.42 24.43
N ARG A 381 19.07 2.91 23.88
CA ARG A 381 19.19 4.28 23.33
C ARG A 381 18.20 4.62 22.22
N GLN A 382 17.48 3.62 21.67
CA GLN A 382 16.43 3.84 20.68
C GLN A 382 15.09 4.23 21.34
N ILE A 383 15.01 4.18 22.67
CA ILE A 383 13.82 4.47 23.46
C ILE A 383 14.14 5.62 24.42
N MET A 384 13.19 6.56 24.55
CA MET A 384 13.10 7.49 25.66
C MET A 384 11.91 7.11 26.53
N ALA A 385 12.05 7.24 27.84
CA ALA A 385 10.93 7.05 28.77
C ALA A 385 10.51 8.41 29.36
N ILE A 386 9.23 8.74 29.25
CA ILE A 386 8.60 9.85 29.96
C ILE A 386 8.00 9.28 31.23
N LYS A 387 8.53 9.74 32.38
CA LYS A 387 8.14 9.25 33.68
C LYS A 387 6.77 9.81 34.07
N ASN A 388 5.94 8.94 34.62
CA ASN A 388 4.70 9.35 35.25
C ASN A 388 5.00 9.95 36.64
N VAL A 389 4.98 11.29 36.76
CA VAL A 389 5.18 12.01 38.01
C VAL A 389 3.86 12.30 38.74
N ALA A 390 2.77 11.62 38.34
CA ALA A 390 1.46 11.57 39.03
C ALA A 390 0.68 12.89 39.18
N ILE A 391 1.17 14.02 38.67
CA ILE A 391 0.49 15.31 38.72
C ILE A 391 -0.29 15.62 37.44
N LEU A 392 0.15 15.04 36.31
CA LEU A 392 -0.53 15.11 35.02
C LEU A 392 -1.11 13.75 34.65
N ASP A 393 -2.15 13.76 33.82
CA ASP A 393 -2.63 12.52 33.23
C ASP A 393 -1.63 12.04 32.16
N ILE A 394 -0.99 10.93 32.41
CA ILE A 394 0.03 10.35 31.50
C ILE A 394 -0.56 9.99 30.12
N PHE A 395 -1.84 9.66 30.05
CA PHE A 395 -2.53 9.38 28.80
C PHE A 395 -2.78 10.64 27.99
N TYR A 396 -2.99 11.81 28.65
CA TYR A 396 -3.08 13.09 27.95
C TYR A 396 -1.71 13.47 27.34
N ILE A 397 -0.61 13.25 28.06
CA ILE A 397 0.73 13.45 27.51
C ILE A 397 0.94 12.55 26.29
N ARG A 398 0.56 11.26 26.36
CA ARG A 398 0.63 10.34 25.23
C ARG A 398 -0.23 10.80 24.05
N LEU A 399 -1.45 11.24 24.31
CA LEU A 399 -2.37 11.79 23.31
C LEU A 399 -1.73 12.99 22.57
N PHE A 400 -1.13 13.91 23.31
CA PHE A 400 -0.40 15.04 22.74
C PHE A 400 0.74 14.60 21.82
N LEU A 401 1.55 13.63 22.24
CA LEU A 401 2.63 13.08 21.39
C LEU A 401 2.07 12.42 20.13
N GLN A 402 0.97 11.70 20.23
CA GLN A 402 0.29 11.10 19.08
C GLN A 402 -0.30 12.15 18.13
N ALA A 403 -0.90 13.21 18.66
CA ALA A 403 -1.42 14.33 17.87
C ALA A 403 -0.31 15.06 17.09
N ASN A 404 0.90 15.09 17.64
CA ASN A 404 2.07 15.74 17.06
C ASN A 404 3.03 14.75 16.36
N PHE A 405 2.57 13.53 16.04
CA PHE A 405 3.40 12.47 15.47
C PHE A 405 4.11 12.90 14.17
N GLU A 406 3.42 13.57 13.26
CA GLU A 406 4.01 14.05 12.00
C GLU A 406 5.03 15.17 12.25
N TYR A 407 4.76 16.06 13.21
CA TYR A 407 5.74 17.06 13.64
C TYR A 407 7.00 16.41 14.23
N ILE A 408 6.83 15.43 15.11
CA ILE A 408 7.93 14.65 15.69
C ILE A 408 8.73 13.99 14.58
N LYS A 409 8.07 13.41 13.59
CA LYS A 409 8.70 12.79 12.42
C LYS A 409 9.47 13.81 11.56
N SER A 410 8.94 14.99 11.35
CA SER A 410 9.59 16.03 10.56
C SER A 410 10.91 16.55 11.18
N LYS A 411 11.07 16.41 12.49
CA LYS A 411 12.31 16.77 13.21
C LYS A 411 13.39 15.69 13.17
N GLY A 412 13.11 14.54 12.56
CA GLY A 412 14.09 13.45 12.40
C GLY A 412 15.28 13.88 11.56
N GLN A 413 16.50 13.65 12.07
CA GLN A 413 17.76 14.00 11.43
C GLN A 413 18.64 12.76 11.18
N GLY A 414 19.48 12.83 10.14
CA GLY A 414 20.51 11.84 9.83
C GLY A 414 20.07 10.71 8.90
N VAL A 415 21.03 9.87 8.49
CA VAL A 415 20.84 8.70 7.60
C VAL A 415 19.88 7.68 8.23
N ILE A 416 19.95 7.50 9.56
CA ILE A 416 18.96 6.76 10.33
C ILE A 416 18.05 7.80 10.99
N PRO A 417 16.79 7.93 10.57
CA PRO A 417 15.88 8.93 11.13
C PRO A 417 15.75 8.79 12.64
N GLY A 418 15.80 9.91 13.36
CA GLY A 418 15.65 9.91 14.79
C GLY A 418 15.36 11.30 15.33
N ILE A 419 14.73 11.36 16.50
CA ILE A 419 14.46 12.59 17.25
C ILE A 419 15.41 12.64 18.46
N ASP A 420 15.97 13.81 18.71
CA ASP A 420 16.79 14.04 19.89
C ASP A 420 15.96 14.46 21.11
N ARG A 421 16.60 14.46 22.29
CA ARG A 421 15.98 14.85 23.54
C ARG A 421 15.47 16.30 23.51
N ASN A 422 16.26 17.21 22.93
CA ASN A 422 15.92 18.63 22.92
C ASN A 422 14.67 18.90 22.08
N SER A 423 14.53 18.23 20.94
CA SER A 423 13.33 18.31 20.11
C SER A 423 12.05 17.90 20.86
N VAL A 424 12.15 16.95 21.79
CA VAL A 424 10.99 16.53 22.61
C VAL A 424 10.70 17.53 23.72
N ILE A 425 11.71 17.93 24.50
CA ILE A 425 11.50 18.79 25.67
C ILE A 425 11.15 20.23 25.30
N SER A 426 11.54 20.71 24.11
CA SER A 426 11.24 22.06 23.61
C SER A 426 9.85 22.20 22.99
N MET A 427 9.09 21.12 22.82
CA MET A 427 7.74 21.20 22.25
C MET A 427 6.83 22.09 23.09
N LEU A 428 6.08 22.97 22.44
CA LEU A 428 4.99 23.71 23.08
C LEU A 428 3.86 22.75 23.43
N PHE A 429 3.52 22.69 24.70
CA PHE A 429 2.55 21.77 25.27
C PHE A 429 1.37 22.55 25.86
N PRO A 430 0.15 22.37 25.33
CA PRO A 430 -1.04 22.97 25.89
C PRO A 430 -1.49 22.14 27.10
N ILE A 431 -1.58 22.77 28.26
CA ILE A 431 -1.93 22.10 29.51
C ILE A 431 -3.35 22.47 29.92
N PRO A 432 -4.31 21.53 29.91
CA PRO A 432 -5.66 21.72 30.44
C PRO A 432 -5.71 21.58 31.96
N PRO A 433 -6.77 22.03 32.62
CA PRO A 433 -7.14 21.60 33.97
C PRO A 433 -7.08 20.08 34.12
N LEU A 434 -6.60 19.56 35.25
CA LEU A 434 -6.39 18.11 35.43
C LEU A 434 -7.69 17.29 35.25
N ALA A 435 -8.82 17.82 35.68
CA ALA A 435 -10.13 17.18 35.51
C ALA A 435 -10.52 17.10 34.01
N GLU A 436 -10.16 18.13 33.24
CA GLU A 436 -10.40 18.16 31.80
C GLU A 436 -9.48 17.19 31.05
N GLN A 437 -8.19 17.04 31.43
CA GLN A 437 -7.30 16.02 30.86
C GLN A 437 -7.94 14.64 30.90
N LYS A 438 -8.54 14.26 32.03
CA LYS A 438 -9.24 12.97 32.20
C LYS A 438 -10.43 12.84 31.25
N ARG A 439 -11.30 13.89 31.18
CA ARG A 439 -12.47 13.89 30.27
C ARG A 439 -12.04 13.79 28.81
N ILE A 440 -10.97 14.47 28.41
CA ILE A 440 -10.41 14.40 27.06
C ILE A 440 -9.96 12.97 26.73
N VAL A 441 -9.21 12.34 27.64
CA VAL A 441 -8.72 10.96 27.46
C VAL A 441 -9.86 9.96 27.38
N GLU A 442 -10.85 10.07 28.26
CA GLU A 442 -12.04 9.19 28.23
C GLU A 442 -12.81 9.36 26.94
N LYS A 443 -13.06 10.60 26.50
CA LYS A 443 -13.77 10.88 25.24
C LYS A 443 -13.01 10.39 24.02
N GLN A 444 -11.71 10.55 23.99
CA GLN A 444 -10.86 10.05 22.93
C GLN A 444 -10.94 8.51 22.84
N ARG A 445 -10.89 7.78 23.97
CA ARG A 445 -11.04 6.32 24.01
C ARG A 445 -12.39 5.90 23.48
N GLU A 446 -13.49 6.48 23.98
CA GLU A 446 -14.85 6.21 23.50
C GLU A 446 -14.95 6.33 21.97
N LEU A 447 -14.40 7.42 21.40
CA LEU A 447 -14.46 7.68 19.97
C LEU A 447 -13.59 6.70 19.17
N PHE A 448 -12.40 6.35 19.66
CA PHE A 448 -11.51 5.39 19.00
C PHE A 448 -12.11 3.99 18.98
N ASP A 449 -12.77 3.57 20.07
CA ASP A 449 -13.46 2.29 20.14
C ASP A 449 -14.60 2.23 19.10
N LYS A 450 -15.40 3.31 18.98
CA LYS A 450 -16.45 3.40 17.93
C LYS A 450 -15.88 3.34 16.52
N ILE A 451 -14.75 4.00 16.26
CA ILE A 451 -14.08 3.95 14.94
C ILE A 451 -13.54 2.56 14.63
N SER A 452 -13.16 1.80 15.64
CA SER A 452 -12.63 0.43 15.46
C SER A 452 -13.72 -0.59 15.09
N LEU A 453 -15.00 -0.20 15.16
CA LEU A 453 -16.16 -1.00 14.74
C LEU A 453 -16.59 -0.73 13.29
N ILE A 454 -16.01 0.28 12.65
CA ILE A 454 -16.23 0.65 11.24
C ILE A 454 -15.19 -0.03 10.36
#